data_79ca4259429308a6fd8d6ee8de9d2ab2
#
_entry.id   79ca4259429308a6fd8d6ee8de9d2ab2
#
_cell.length_a   1.000
_cell.length_b   1.000
_cell.length_c   1.000
_cell.angle_alpha   90.00
_cell.angle_beta   90.00
_cell.angle_gamma   90.00
#
_symmetry.space_group_name_H-M   'P 1'
#
loop_
_entity.id
_entity.type
_entity.pdbx_description
1 polymer ?
#
loop_
_entity_poly.entity_id
_entity_poly.type
_entity_poly.pdbx_seq_one_letter_code
_entity_poly.pdbx_strand_id
1 'polypeptide(L)'
;MSWIAAGIAGAASLAGGVMGAQGAMKAGKAGYKAGQIEYHQELERSHYEAKVLQRQMLEQMHMQMAQAGGAGVAAGVGSPMLVAMNTLNDLQEDQAQIYRTGAKNAHKFWAAGADKFTAAQSQATGSLLSGISGAASSYAVGKKG
;
A
#
# COMPACT_ATOMS: atom_id res chain seq x y z
N MET A 1 49.53 -26.22 1.24
CA MET A 1 48.29 -26.16 0.34
C MET A 1 47.03 -25.57 1.01
N SER A 2 47.07 -25.15 2.26
CA SER A 2 45.89 -24.65 3.00
C SER A 2 45.40 -23.24 2.59
N TRP A 3 46.30 -22.39 2.14
CA TRP A 3 45.96 -20.99 1.81
C TRP A 3 45.15 -20.82 0.49
N ILE A 4 45.25 -21.78 -0.43
CA ILE A 4 44.42 -21.79 -1.65
C ILE A 4 42.94 -22.06 -1.28
N ALA A 5 42.69 -22.99 -0.34
CA ALA A 5 41.33 -23.29 0.13
C ALA A 5 40.72 -22.10 0.89
N ALA A 6 41.50 -21.36 1.68
CA ALA A 6 41.07 -20.17 2.37
C ALA A 6 40.70 -19.02 1.40
N GLY A 7 41.45 -18.86 0.31
CA GLY A 7 41.13 -17.89 -0.74
C GLY A 7 39.81 -18.17 -1.47
N ILE A 8 39.56 -19.43 -1.79
CA ILE A 8 38.31 -19.86 -2.45
C ILE A 8 37.09 -19.67 -1.51
N ALA A 9 37.24 -20.02 -0.23
CA ALA A 9 36.15 -19.83 0.76
C ALA A 9 35.83 -18.34 0.98
N GLY A 10 36.86 -17.48 1.01
CA GLY A 10 36.69 -16.03 1.11
C GLY A 10 35.95 -15.43 -0.09
N ALA A 11 36.32 -15.85 -1.30
CA ALA A 11 35.65 -15.41 -2.53
C ALA A 11 34.19 -15.87 -2.60
N ALA A 12 33.90 -17.09 -2.19
CA ALA A 12 32.54 -17.64 -2.16
C ALA A 12 31.65 -16.90 -1.15
N SER A 13 32.15 -16.51 0.03
CA SER A 13 31.38 -15.75 1.03
C SER A 13 31.07 -14.33 0.57
N LEU A 14 31.99 -13.65 -0.12
CA LEU A 14 31.75 -12.34 -0.73
C LEU A 14 30.71 -12.41 -1.85
N ALA A 15 30.82 -13.40 -2.75
CA ALA A 15 29.86 -13.62 -3.81
C ALA A 15 28.44 -13.89 -3.25
N GLY A 16 28.34 -14.71 -2.22
CA GLY A 16 27.07 -15.00 -1.52
C GLY A 16 26.48 -13.77 -0.87
N GLY A 17 27.28 -12.92 -0.23
CA GLY A 17 26.85 -11.65 0.36
C GLY A 17 26.31 -10.68 -0.68
N VAL A 18 26.99 -10.53 -1.84
CA VAL A 18 26.55 -9.65 -2.94
C VAL A 18 25.27 -10.17 -3.59
N MET A 19 25.15 -11.48 -3.86
CA MET A 19 23.94 -12.07 -4.41
C MET A 19 22.76 -11.93 -3.46
N GLY A 20 22.96 -12.14 -2.16
CA GLY A 20 21.96 -11.94 -1.13
C GLY A 20 21.47 -10.50 -1.07
N ALA A 21 22.40 -9.53 -1.11
CA ALA A 21 22.07 -8.10 -1.13
C ALA A 21 21.25 -7.70 -2.36
N GLN A 22 21.64 -8.17 -3.55
CA GLN A 22 20.91 -7.90 -4.79
C GLN A 22 19.51 -8.52 -4.77
N GLY A 23 19.36 -9.74 -4.25
CA GLY A 23 18.07 -10.41 -4.07
C GLY A 23 17.16 -9.62 -3.14
N ALA A 24 17.65 -9.22 -1.98
CA ALA A 24 16.91 -8.40 -1.01
C ALA A 24 16.46 -7.07 -1.62
N MET A 25 17.34 -6.35 -2.32
CA MET A 25 16.99 -5.09 -2.97
C MET A 25 15.94 -5.24 -4.07
N LYS A 26 15.99 -6.32 -4.87
CA LYS A 26 14.95 -6.62 -5.88
C LYS A 26 13.62 -6.89 -5.21
N ALA A 27 13.59 -7.69 -4.15
CA ALA A 27 12.38 -7.99 -3.39
C ALA A 27 11.79 -6.72 -2.73
N GLY A 28 12.64 -5.87 -2.16
CA GLY A 28 12.21 -4.58 -1.60
C GLY A 28 11.60 -3.64 -2.63
N LYS A 29 12.22 -3.50 -3.80
CA LYS A 29 11.68 -2.70 -4.92
C LYS A 29 10.35 -3.25 -5.42
N ALA A 30 10.19 -4.57 -5.52
CA ALA A 30 8.94 -5.20 -5.91
C ALA A 30 7.85 -4.95 -4.86
N GLY A 31 8.17 -5.08 -3.57
CA GLY A 31 7.26 -4.77 -2.46
C GLY A 31 6.82 -3.30 -2.44
N TYR A 32 7.72 -2.36 -2.71
CA TYR A 32 7.40 -0.95 -2.82
C TYR A 32 6.46 -0.66 -4.00
N LYS A 33 6.74 -1.23 -5.18
CA LYS A 33 5.86 -1.09 -6.35
C LYS A 33 4.48 -1.69 -6.10
N ALA A 34 4.40 -2.85 -5.44
CA ALA A 34 3.13 -3.44 -5.06
C ALA A 34 2.32 -2.51 -4.14
N GLY A 35 2.96 -1.93 -3.12
CA GLY A 35 2.33 -0.95 -2.24
C GLY A 35 1.82 0.30 -2.98
N GLN A 36 2.54 0.78 -4.00
CA GLN A 36 2.06 1.88 -4.87
C GLN A 36 0.84 1.49 -5.69
N ILE A 37 0.83 0.29 -6.26
CA ILE A 37 -0.32 -0.21 -7.04
C ILE A 37 -1.54 -0.34 -6.13
N GLU A 38 -1.40 -0.97 -4.97
CA GLU A 38 -2.47 -1.12 -3.97
C GLU A 38 -2.99 0.24 -3.49
N TYR A 39 -2.10 1.24 -3.30
CA TYR A 39 -2.47 2.62 -2.99
C TYR A 39 -3.42 3.21 -4.05
N HIS A 40 -3.06 3.11 -5.33
CA HIS A 40 -3.89 3.64 -6.41
C HIS A 40 -5.20 2.88 -6.56
N GLN A 41 -5.18 1.55 -6.43
CA GLN A 41 -6.38 0.72 -6.49
C GLN A 41 -7.38 1.07 -5.37
N GLU A 42 -6.89 1.30 -4.15
CA GLU A 42 -7.76 1.68 -3.04
C GLU A 42 -8.38 3.08 -3.23
N LEU A 43 -7.63 4.03 -3.79
CA LEU A 43 -8.19 5.34 -4.16
C LEU A 43 -9.26 5.22 -5.25
N GLU A 44 -9.00 4.45 -6.29
CA GLU A 44 -9.98 4.22 -7.37
C GLU A 44 -11.23 3.52 -6.83
N ARG A 45 -11.05 2.53 -5.95
CA ARG A 45 -12.16 1.85 -5.29
C ARG A 45 -13.01 2.80 -4.47
N SER A 46 -12.41 3.64 -3.64
CA SER A 46 -13.14 4.63 -2.84
C SER A 46 -13.89 5.65 -3.71
N HIS A 47 -13.30 6.07 -4.84
CA HIS A 47 -13.98 6.92 -5.83
C HIS A 47 -15.18 6.22 -6.48
N TYR A 48 -15.03 4.93 -6.79
CA TYR A 48 -16.13 4.15 -7.37
C TYR A 48 -17.27 3.97 -6.35
N GLU A 49 -16.96 3.61 -5.11
CA GLU A 49 -17.92 3.46 -4.01
C GLU A 49 -18.70 4.76 -3.77
N ALA A 50 -18.01 5.90 -3.74
CA ALA A 50 -18.65 7.21 -3.61
C ALA A 50 -19.62 7.53 -4.77
N LYS A 51 -19.25 7.17 -6.01
CA LYS A 51 -20.13 7.34 -7.18
C LYS A 51 -21.34 6.41 -7.14
N VAL A 52 -21.19 5.17 -6.69
CA VAL A 52 -22.29 4.22 -6.52
C VAL A 52 -23.28 4.75 -5.48
N LEU A 53 -22.77 5.18 -4.33
CA LEU A 53 -23.58 5.78 -3.28
C LEU A 53 -24.37 6.99 -3.80
N GLN A 54 -23.70 7.88 -4.54
CA GLN A 54 -24.35 9.06 -5.13
C GLN A 54 -25.51 8.68 -6.05
N ARG A 55 -25.33 7.66 -6.90
CA ARG A 55 -26.42 7.19 -7.80
C ARG A 55 -27.58 6.62 -7.02
N GLN A 56 -27.32 5.77 -6.04
CA GLN A 56 -28.35 5.16 -5.21
C GLN A 56 -29.19 6.22 -4.46
N MET A 57 -28.52 7.23 -3.89
CA MET A 57 -29.20 8.33 -3.19
C MET A 57 -30.02 9.20 -4.14
N LEU A 58 -29.51 9.48 -5.36
CA LEU A 58 -30.28 10.21 -6.37
C LEU A 58 -31.52 9.43 -6.79
N GLU A 59 -31.42 8.12 -6.99
CA GLU A 59 -32.57 7.27 -7.31
C GLU A 59 -33.59 7.28 -6.20
N GLN A 60 -33.17 7.19 -4.93
CA GLN A 60 -34.07 7.29 -3.77
C GLN A 60 -34.76 8.67 -3.71
N MET A 61 -34.02 9.76 -3.93
CA MET A 61 -34.61 11.10 -3.99
C MET A 61 -35.65 11.20 -5.11
N HIS A 62 -35.35 10.69 -6.31
CA HIS A 62 -36.29 10.68 -7.43
C HIS A 62 -37.56 9.88 -7.10
N MET A 63 -37.44 8.72 -6.44
CA MET A 63 -38.60 7.94 -6.00
C MET A 63 -39.44 8.67 -4.94
N GLN A 64 -38.78 9.32 -3.97
CA GLN A 64 -39.49 10.11 -2.94
C GLN A 64 -40.21 11.32 -3.57
N MET A 65 -39.58 12.04 -4.51
CA MET A 65 -40.23 13.15 -5.21
C MET A 65 -41.39 12.67 -6.07
N ALA A 66 -41.30 11.54 -6.75
CA ALA A 66 -42.39 10.97 -7.53
C ALA A 66 -43.55 10.55 -6.65
N GLN A 67 -43.32 9.97 -5.49
CA GLN A 67 -44.36 9.62 -4.51
C GLN A 67 -45.06 10.87 -3.94
N ALA A 68 -44.32 11.91 -3.62
CA ALA A 68 -44.85 13.18 -3.14
C ALA A 68 -45.70 13.86 -4.21
N GLY A 69 -45.27 13.88 -5.46
CA GLY A 69 -46.01 14.42 -6.61
C GLY A 69 -47.30 13.64 -6.90
N GLY A 70 -47.25 12.30 -6.81
CA GLY A 70 -48.44 11.44 -6.94
C GLY A 70 -49.46 11.60 -5.82
N ALA A 71 -49.04 12.05 -4.63
CA ALA A 71 -49.93 12.38 -3.50
C ALA A 71 -50.49 13.81 -3.55
N GLY A 72 -50.23 14.56 -4.62
CA GLY A 72 -50.73 15.95 -4.79
C GLY A 72 -49.97 17.00 -3.94
N VAL A 73 -48.82 16.62 -3.37
CA VAL A 73 -47.96 17.53 -2.61
C VAL A 73 -46.90 18.15 -3.56
N ALA A 74 -46.77 19.48 -3.55
CA ALA A 74 -45.75 20.17 -4.35
C ALA A 74 -44.33 19.71 -3.89
N ALA A 75 -43.59 19.03 -4.77
CA ALA A 75 -42.32 18.39 -4.48
C ALA A 75 -41.19 19.36 -4.07
N GLY A 76 -41.38 20.67 -4.24
CA GLY A 76 -40.39 21.71 -3.93
C GLY A 76 -40.70 22.59 -2.72
N VAL A 77 -41.74 22.31 -1.93
CA VAL A 77 -42.21 23.19 -0.84
C VAL A 77 -42.52 22.38 0.40
N GLY A 78 -42.11 22.88 1.57
CA GLY A 78 -42.44 22.27 2.87
C GLY A 78 -41.62 21.04 3.26
N SER A 79 -42.24 20.06 3.92
CA SER A 79 -41.57 18.86 4.44
C SER A 79 -40.79 18.05 3.41
N PRO A 80 -41.26 17.83 2.16
CA PRO A 80 -40.47 17.10 1.15
C PRO A 80 -39.13 17.78 0.80
N MET A 81 -39.09 19.11 0.76
CA MET A 81 -37.84 19.86 0.49
C MET A 81 -36.84 19.71 1.63
N LEU A 82 -37.31 19.76 2.90
CA LEU A 82 -36.47 19.56 4.06
C LEU A 82 -35.88 18.15 4.10
N VAL A 83 -36.67 17.13 3.77
CA VAL A 83 -36.18 15.74 3.68
C VAL A 83 -35.12 15.61 2.58
N ALA A 84 -35.34 16.20 1.40
CA ALA A 84 -34.37 16.18 0.32
C ALA A 84 -33.06 16.89 0.69
N MET A 85 -33.12 18.03 1.40
CA MET A 85 -31.92 18.74 1.88
C MET A 85 -31.15 17.94 2.91
N ASN A 86 -31.84 17.31 3.87
CA ASN A 86 -31.18 16.42 4.86
C ASN A 86 -30.49 15.23 4.17
N THR A 87 -31.17 14.58 3.23
CA THR A 87 -30.60 13.48 2.44
C THR A 87 -29.37 13.90 1.66
N LEU A 88 -29.33 15.13 1.12
CA LEU A 88 -28.14 15.67 0.44
C LEU A 88 -26.98 15.93 1.39
N ASN A 89 -27.27 16.44 2.60
CA ASN A 89 -26.23 16.64 3.61
C ASN A 89 -25.64 15.29 4.07
N ASP A 90 -26.49 14.31 4.36
CA ASP A 90 -26.07 12.95 4.74
C ASP A 90 -25.20 12.33 3.63
N LEU A 91 -25.61 12.50 2.36
CA LEU A 91 -24.81 12.04 1.22
C LEU A 91 -23.44 12.68 1.17
N GLN A 92 -23.32 13.99 1.42
CA GLN A 92 -22.04 14.68 1.43
C GLN A 92 -21.14 14.18 2.57
N GLU A 93 -21.69 13.94 3.75
CA GLU A 93 -20.95 13.38 4.88
C GLU A 93 -20.47 11.97 4.59
N ASP A 94 -21.35 11.10 4.06
CA ASP A 94 -21.00 9.72 3.72
C ASP A 94 -19.93 9.66 2.62
N GLN A 95 -20.04 10.48 1.59
CA GLN A 95 -19.01 10.59 0.57
C GLN A 95 -17.66 11.05 1.15
N ALA A 96 -17.68 12.07 2.01
CA ALA A 96 -16.48 12.56 2.67
C ALA A 96 -15.85 11.48 3.55
N GLN A 97 -16.66 10.66 4.22
CA GLN A 97 -16.19 9.54 5.03
C GLN A 97 -15.56 8.44 4.17
N ILE A 98 -16.17 8.07 3.04
CA ILE A 98 -15.62 7.10 2.08
C ILE A 98 -14.25 7.57 1.59
N TYR A 99 -14.12 8.83 1.14
CA TYR A 99 -12.84 9.39 0.69
C TYR A 99 -11.78 9.42 1.79
N ARG A 100 -12.14 9.84 3.01
CA ARG A 100 -11.21 9.84 4.15
C ARG A 100 -10.75 8.44 4.52
N THR A 101 -11.64 7.47 4.50
CA THR A 101 -11.33 6.08 4.82
C THR A 101 -10.47 5.45 3.71
N GLY A 102 -10.84 5.67 2.46
CA GLY A 102 -10.04 5.23 1.29
C GLY A 102 -8.64 5.81 1.31
N ALA A 103 -8.49 7.12 1.58
CA ALA A 103 -7.19 7.77 1.70
C ALA A 103 -6.35 7.18 2.85
N LYS A 104 -6.95 6.96 4.03
CA LYS A 104 -6.25 6.33 5.17
C LYS A 104 -5.79 4.91 4.85
N ASN A 105 -6.63 4.12 4.19
CA ASN A 105 -6.27 2.75 3.80
C ASN A 105 -5.19 2.74 2.72
N ALA A 106 -5.32 3.60 1.71
CA ALA A 106 -4.30 3.78 0.69
C ALA A 106 -2.93 4.12 1.31
N HIS A 107 -2.89 5.05 2.26
CA HIS A 107 -1.66 5.38 2.98
C HIS A 107 -1.04 4.19 3.73
N LYS A 108 -1.86 3.28 4.29
CA LYS A 108 -1.35 2.05 4.92
C LYS A 108 -0.62 1.16 3.93
N PHE A 109 -1.15 0.99 2.72
CA PHE A 109 -0.51 0.20 1.67
C PHE A 109 0.81 0.84 1.22
N TRP A 110 0.82 2.16 1.04
CA TRP A 110 2.05 2.88 0.73
C TRP A 110 3.12 2.74 1.83
N ALA A 111 2.73 2.91 3.09
CA ALA A 111 3.62 2.76 4.24
C ALA A 111 4.16 1.32 4.33
N ALA A 112 3.31 0.30 4.20
CA ALA A 112 3.73 -1.10 4.19
C ALA A 112 4.70 -1.41 3.04
N GLY A 113 4.53 -0.79 1.87
CA GLY A 113 5.47 -0.88 0.75
C GLY A 113 6.83 -0.24 1.07
N ALA A 114 6.82 0.94 1.70
CA ALA A 114 8.03 1.65 2.16
C ALA A 114 8.78 0.84 3.23
N ASP A 115 8.06 0.26 4.19
CA ASP A 115 8.65 -0.60 5.24
C ASP A 115 9.32 -1.82 4.65
N LYS A 116 8.70 -2.49 3.66
CA LYS A 116 9.31 -3.62 2.95
C LYS A 116 10.60 -3.20 2.24
N PHE A 117 10.63 -2.01 1.66
CA PHE A 117 11.85 -1.49 1.01
C PHE A 117 12.96 -1.20 2.04
N THR A 118 12.62 -0.57 3.16
CA THR A 118 13.57 -0.28 4.24
C THR A 118 14.11 -1.56 4.87
N ALA A 119 13.25 -2.56 5.12
CA ALA A 119 13.66 -3.87 5.61
C ALA A 119 14.60 -4.57 4.62
N ALA A 120 14.32 -4.49 3.33
CA ALA A 120 15.19 -5.04 2.29
C ALA A 120 16.56 -4.34 2.22
N GLN A 121 16.62 -3.03 2.47
CA GLN A 121 17.89 -2.30 2.59
C GLN A 121 18.72 -2.78 3.78
N SER A 122 18.11 -2.92 4.94
CA SER A 122 18.80 -3.42 6.14
C SER A 122 19.28 -4.86 5.96
N GLN A 123 18.48 -5.70 5.34
CA GLN A 123 18.84 -7.08 5.00
C GLN A 123 20.00 -7.13 3.98
N ALA A 124 19.95 -6.27 2.96
CA ALA A 124 21.05 -6.17 1.99
C ALA A 124 22.36 -5.74 2.65
N THR A 125 22.31 -4.76 3.54
CA THR A 125 23.49 -4.32 4.31
C THR A 125 24.00 -5.44 5.23
N GLY A 126 23.11 -6.15 5.90
CA GLY A 126 23.45 -7.29 6.76
C GLY A 126 24.12 -8.44 5.98
N SER A 127 23.62 -8.76 4.78
CA SER A 127 24.22 -9.79 3.93
C SER A 127 25.59 -9.40 3.40
N LEU A 128 25.82 -8.13 3.08
CA LEU A 128 27.15 -7.63 2.71
C LEU A 128 28.14 -7.70 3.87
N LEU A 129 27.73 -7.28 5.07
CA LEU A 129 28.55 -7.34 6.27
C LEU A 129 28.91 -8.79 6.63
N SER A 130 27.95 -9.72 6.53
CA SER A 130 28.21 -11.14 6.79
C SER A 130 29.17 -11.76 5.75
N GLY A 131 29.04 -11.34 4.48
CA GLY A 131 29.99 -11.74 3.43
C GLY A 131 31.41 -11.25 3.71
N ILE A 132 31.56 -10.00 4.15
CA ILE A 132 32.87 -9.42 4.48
C ILE A 132 33.46 -10.09 5.73
N SER A 133 32.68 -10.31 6.78
CA SER A 133 33.13 -10.97 8.00
C SER A 133 33.53 -12.44 7.76
N GLY A 134 32.79 -13.16 6.90
CA GLY A 134 33.12 -14.50 6.45
C GLY A 134 34.44 -14.57 5.68
N ALA A 135 34.68 -13.60 4.80
CA ALA A 135 35.94 -13.48 4.07
C ALA A 135 37.13 -13.16 5.00
N ALA A 136 36.95 -12.25 5.96
CA ALA A 136 37.98 -11.89 6.92
C ALA A 136 38.36 -13.04 7.84
N SER A 137 37.36 -13.82 8.32
CA SER A 137 37.59 -14.98 9.17
C SER A 137 38.34 -16.09 8.43
N SER A 138 37.97 -16.37 7.18
CA SER A 138 38.67 -17.38 6.36
C SER A 138 40.12 -16.99 6.08
N TYR A 139 40.41 -15.69 5.90
CA TYR A 139 41.77 -15.18 5.73
C TYR A 139 42.61 -15.29 7.02
N ALA A 140 42.01 -15.03 8.17
CA ALA A 140 42.68 -15.14 9.47
C ALA A 140 43.03 -16.59 9.83
N VAL A 141 42.22 -17.56 9.46
CA VAL A 141 42.47 -19.01 9.69
C VAL A 141 43.61 -19.48 8.77
N GLY A 142 43.64 -19.03 7.50
CA GLY A 142 44.69 -19.40 6.55
C GLY A 142 46.11 -18.90 6.93
N LYS A 143 46.22 -17.86 7.80
CA LYS A 143 47.51 -17.29 8.22
C LYS A 143 48.12 -18.00 9.44
N LYS A 144 47.38 -18.82 10.14
CA LYS A 144 47.85 -19.57 11.35
C LYS A 144 48.34 -20.99 11.05
N GLY A 145 48.27 -21.48 9.87
CA GLY A 145 48.79 -22.75 9.37
C GLY A 145 49.95 -22.59 8.41
#